data_69a6a8b7ebce779fa129e66b733d5e01
#
_entry.id   69a6a8b7ebce779fa129e66b733d5e01
#
_cell.length_a   1.000
_cell.length_b   1.000
_cell.length_c   1.000
_cell.angle_alpha   90.00
_cell.angle_beta   90.00
_cell.angle_gamma   90.00
#
_symmetry.space_group_name_H-M   'P 1'
#
loop_
_entity.id
_entity.type
_entity.pdbx_description
1 polymer ?
#
loop_
_entity_poly.entity_id
_entity_poly.type
_entity_poly.pdbx_seq_one_letter_code
_entity_poly.pdbx_strand_id
1 'polypeptide(L)'
;MPIAPSVVLGDRVQIFHPELVNLYGCRIGDDTKVGTFVEIQKGAVIGARCKVSSHSFICEGVTLEDEVFIGHGVMFTNDKVPRATADGALQTEADWTVVPTLVCKGASIGSGAAILCGITIGEGAVIGAGAVVTRDVPPGATVAGVPARRMSATA
;
A
#
# COMPACT_ATOMS: atom_id res chain seq x y z
N MET A 1 -16.63 -12.15 5.65
CA MET A 1 -15.49 -12.91 6.16
C MET A 1 -14.28 -12.00 6.21
N PRO A 2 -13.63 -11.87 7.35
CA PRO A 2 -12.44 -11.01 7.47
C PRO A 2 -11.32 -11.40 6.49
N ILE A 3 -11.13 -12.70 6.25
CA ILE A 3 -10.22 -13.21 5.23
C ILE A 3 -11.06 -14.04 4.26
N ALA A 4 -11.26 -13.50 3.06
CA ALA A 4 -12.07 -14.18 2.06
C ALA A 4 -11.35 -15.41 1.49
N PRO A 5 -12.10 -16.43 1.03
CA PRO A 5 -11.50 -17.61 0.40
C PRO A 5 -10.65 -17.32 -0.84
N SER A 6 -10.83 -16.15 -1.44
CA SER A 6 -10.07 -15.70 -2.61
C SER A 6 -8.67 -15.20 -2.30
N VAL A 7 -8.28 -15.10 -1.01
CA VAL A 7 -6.94 -14.67 -0.60
C VAL A 7 -5.96 -15.82 -0.77
N VAL A 8 -4.81 -15.53 -1.39
CA VAL A 8 -3.72 -16.51 -1.54
C VAL A 8 -2.60 -16.14 -0.58
N LEU A 9 -2.38 -16.99 0.40
CA LEU A 9 -1.32 -16.83 1.41
C LEU A 9 -0.14 -17.74 1.09
N GLY A 10 1.06 -17.19 1.15
CA GLY A 10 2.30 -17.96 1.15
C GLY A 10 2.54 -18.70 2.48
N ASP A 11 3.72 -19.27 2.61
CA ASP A 11 4.11 -20.00 3.80
C ASP A 11 4.43 -19.06 4.96
N ARG A 12 4.06 -19.45 6.18
CA ARG A 12 4.37 -18.74 7.43
C ARG A 12 3.92 -17.27 7.47
N VAL A 13 2.87 -16.92 6.73
CA VAL A 13 2.23 -15.61 6.83
C VAL A 13 1.58 -15.50 8.21
N GLN A 14 1.83 -14.38 8.89
CA GLN A 14 1.26 -14.12 10.21
C GLN A 14 0.24 -12.98 10.14
N ILE A 15 -1.01 -13.29 10.42
CA ILE A 15 -2.07 -12.29 10.57
C ILE A 15 -2.45 -12.30 12.04
N PHE A 16 -2.06 -11.25 12.78
CA PHE A 16 -2.11 -11.26 14.23
C PHE A 16 -3.51 -11.31 14.80
N HIS A 17 -4.48 -10.69 14.12
CA HIS A 17 -5.89 -10.72 14.49
C HIS A 17 -6.73 -10.99 13.25
N PRO A 18 -6.85 -12.26 12.85
CA PRO A 18 -7.55 -12.62 11.61
C PRO A 18 -9.01 -12.15 11.56
N GLU A 19 -9.63 -11.99 12.72
CA GLU A 19 -11.01 -11.52 12.87
C GLU A 19 -11.16 -10.00 12.69
N LEU A 20 -10.05 -9.25 12.71
CA LEU A 20 -10.03 -7.78 12.68
C LEU A 20 -9.31 -7.23 11.45
N VAL A 21 -9.28 -7.96 10.36
CA VAL A 21 -8.76 -7.51 9.06
C VAL A 21 -9.82 -7.63 7.99
N ASN A 22 -9.59 -7.02 6.85
CA ASN A 22 -10.44 -7.19 5.67
C ASN A 22 -9.55 -7.51 4.46
N LEU A 23 -9.36 -8.80 4.19
CA LEU A 23 -8.53 -9.27 3.09
C LEU A 23 -9.37 -10.01 2.07
N TYR A 24 -9.29 -9.64 0.80
CA TYR A 24 -10.00 -10.31 -0.27
C TYR A 24 -9.30 -10.19 -1.62
N GLY A 25 -9.23 -11.29 -2.36
CA GLY A 25 -8.70 -11.34 -3.74
C GLY A 25 -7.25 -10.91 -3.89
N CYS A 26 -6.49 -10.83 -2.81
CA CYS A 26 -5.09 -10.43 -2.79
C CYS A 26 -4.15 -11.62 -2.65
N ARG A 27 -2.86 -11.38 -2.89
CA ARG A 27 -1.79 -12.36 -2.68
C ARG A 27 -0.80 -11.81 -1.68
N ILE A 28 -0.39 -12.64 -0.72
CA ILE A 28 0.57 -12.27 0.33
C ILE A 28 1.67 -13.32 0.37
N GLY A 29 2.90 -12.88 0.16
CA GLY A 29 4.07 -13.76 0.08
C GLY A 29 4.54 -14.27 1.44
N ASP A 30 5.49 -15.21 1.37
CA ASP A 30 6.01 -15.96 2.53
C ASP A 30 6.56 -15.04 3.62
N ASP A 31 6.40 -15.46 4.88
CA ASP A 31 6.96 -14.80 6.06
C ASP A 31 6.49 -13.35 6.27
N THR A 32 5.46 -12.89 5.56
CA THR A 32 4.90 -11.54 5.70
C THR A 32 4.01 -11.47 6.93
N LYS A 33 4.04 -10.31 7.60
CA LYS A 33 3.25 -10.03 8.79
C LYS A 33 2.22 -8.94 8.49
N VAL A 34 0.98 -9.18 8.90
CA VAL A 34 -0.14 -8.24 8.73
C VAL A 34 -0.72 -7.90 10.09
N GLY A 35 -0.78 -6.62 10.40
CA GLY A 35 -1.31 -6.10 11.65
C GLY A 35 -2.83 -5.99 11.66
N THR A 36 -3.35 -5.49 12.79
CA THR A 36 -4.78 -5.34 13.05
C THR A 36 -5.39 -4.21 12.21
N PHE A 37 -6.64 -4.36 11.83
CA PHE A 37 -7.41 -3.34 11.07
C PHE A 37 -6.80 -2.98 9.73
N VAL A 38 -6.08 -3.91 9.12
CA VAL A 38 -5.56 -3.76 7.76
C VAL A 38 -6.62 -4.19 6.76
N GLU A 39 -6.78 -3.40 5.70
CA GLU A 39 -7.53 -3.82 4.52
C GLU A 39 -6.58 -3.98 3.33
N ILE A 40 -6.67 -5.14 2.65
CA ILE A 40 -5.96 -5.40 1.40
C ILE A 40 -6.97 -5.91 0.38
N GLN A 41 -7.14 -5.16 -0.69
CA GLN A 41 -8.17 -5.41 -1.70
C GLN A 41 -7.74 -6.41 -2.78
N LYS A 42 -8.72 -6.85 -3.55
CA LYS A 42 -8.51 -7.71 -4.73
C LYS A 42 -7.44 -7.13 -5.65
N GLY A 43 -6.63 -7.99 -6.24
CA GLY A 43 -5.59 -7.58 -7.19
C GLY A 43 -4.36 -6.96 -6.56
N ALA A 44 -4.35 -6.66 -5.27
CA ALA A 44 -3.13 -6.23 -4.59
C ALA A 44 -2.18 -7.42 -4.40
N VAL A 45 -0.89 -7.15 -4.56
CA VAL A 45 0.17 -8.16 -4.41
C VAL A 45 1.18 -7.69 -3.37
N ILE A 46 1.36 -8.49 -2.33
CA ILE A 46 2.33 -8.25 -1.27
C ILE A 46 3.42 -9.31 -1.37
N GLY A 47 4.66 -8.90 -1.46
CA GLY A 47 5.80 -9.80 -1.55
C GLY A 47 6.09 -10.56 -0.25
N ALA A 48 7.23 -11.22 -0.22
CA ALA A 48 7.70 -11.99 0.93
C ALA A 48 8.39 -11.09 1.96
N ARG A 49 8.36 -11.49 3.22
CA ARG A 49 9.05 -10.82 4.33
C ARG A 49 8.70 -9.34 4.48
N CYS A 50 7.48 -8.98 4.12
CA CYS A 50 6.94 -7.65 4.33
C CYS A 50 6.37 -7.50 5.74
N LYS A 51 6.27 -6.24 6.19
CA LYS A 51 5.49 -5.89 7.38
C LYS A 51 4.44 -4.86 6.99
N VAL A 52 3.17 -5.20 7.18
CA VAL A 52 2.05 -4.29 6.99
C VAL A 52 1.47 -3.96 8.36
N SER A 53 1.74 -2.76 8.84
CA SER A 53 1.34 -2.34 10.19
C SER A 53 -0.15 -1.96 10.23
N SER A 54 -0.68 -1.86 11.45
CA SER A 54 -2.12 -1.68 11.69
C SER A 54 -2.71 -0.45 11.00
N HIS A 55 -4.00 -0.53 10.69
CA HIS A 55 -4.79 0.55 10.10
C HIS A 55 -4.35 0.99 8.71
N SER A 56 -3.54 0.19 8.01
CA SER A 56 -3.12 0.51 6.65
C SER A 56 -4.14 0.01 5.63
N PHE A 57 -4.27 0.77 4.55
CA PHE A 57 -5.15 0.47 3.43
C PHE A 57 -4.33 0.26 2.16
N ILE A 58 -4.40 -0.95 1.60
CA ILE A 58 -3.71 -1.32 0.37
C ILE A 58 -4.77 -1.69 -0.66
N CYS A 59 -5.02 -0.78 -1.59
CA CYS A 59 -6.08 -0.92 -2.57
C CYS A 59 -5.67 -1.75 -3.80
N GLU A 60 -6.66 -2.07 -4.63
CA GLU A 60 -6.45 -2.70 -5.92
C GLU A 60 -5.42 -1.94 -6.76
N GLY A 61 -4.51 -2.66 -7.41
CA GLY A 61 -3.47 -2.10 -8.27
C GLY A 61 -2.14 -1.83 -7.56
N VAL A 62 -2.06 -2.03 -6.25
CA VAL A 62 -0.82 -1.86 -5.49
C VAL A 62 -0.01 -3.15 -5.50
N THR A 63 1.27 -3.03 -5.82
CA THR A 63 2.25 -4.10 -5.68
C THR A 63 3.34 -3.67 -4.70
N LEU A 64 3.54 -4.45 -3.65
CA LEU A 64 4.69 -4.36 -2.77
C LEU A 64 5.63 -5.51 -3.11
N GLU A 65 6.86 -5.20 -3.50
CA GLU A 65 7.89 -6.22 -3.65
C GLU A 65 8.33 -6.76 -2.29
N ASP A 66 9.33 -7.64 -2.27
CA ASP A 66 9.81 -8.27 -1.04
C ASP A 66 10.41 -7.25 -0.06
N GLU A 67 10.34 -7.57 1.23
CA GLU A 67 11.02 -6.82 2.30
C GLU A 67 10.55 -5.37 2.46
N VAL A 68 9.36 -5.05 2.00
CA VAL A 68 8.77 -3.71 2.17
C VAL A 68 8.19 -3.56 3.56
N PHE A 69 8.47 -2.41 4.18
CA PHE A 69 7.87 -2.00 5.44
C PHE A 69 6.78 -0.96 5.20
N ILE A 70 5.58 -1.25 5.71
CA ILE A 70 4.45 -0.33 5.71
C ILE A 70 4.15 0.04 7.16
N GLY A 71 4.29 1.30 7.50
CA GLY A 71 3.97 1.84 8.82
C GLY A 71 2.47 1.81 9.13
N HIS A 72 2.09 2.30 10.30
CA HIS A 72 0.69 2.33 10.72
C HIS A 72 -0.09 3.40 9.96
N GLY A 73 -1.31 3.09 9.56
CA GLY A 73 -2.19 4.06 8.93
C GLY A 73 -1.70 4.60 7.59
N VAL A 74 -0.93 3.81 6.84
CA VAL A 74 -0.52 4.18 5.49
C VAL A 74 -1.67 3.97 4.53
N MET A 75 -1.97 4.98 3.71
CA MET A 75 -3.08 4.97 2.77
C MET A 75 -2.57 5.03 1.34
N PHE A 76 -2.89 4.00 0.56
CA PHE A 76 -2.70 4.01 -0.89
C PHE A 76 -3.96 4.50 -1.58
N THR A 77 -3.82 5.01 -2.79
CA THR A 77 -4.92 5.40 -3.67
C THR A 77 -4.77 4.68 -5.01
N ASN A 78 -5.84 4.61 -5.79
CA ASN A 78 -5.82 3.96 -7.11
C ASN A 78 -6.67 4.67 -8.17
N ASP A 79 -7.18 5.85 -7.82
CA ASP A 79 -7.92 6.71 -8.75
C ASP A 79 -7.39 8.13 -8.62
N LYS A 80 -7.02 8.74 -9.74
CA LYS A 80 -6.46 10.11 -9.74
C LYS A 80 -7.50 11.19 -9.50
N VAL A 81 -8.75 10.93 -9.86
CA VAL A 81 -9.85 11.89 -9.73
C VAL A 81 -11.10 11.14 -9.24
N PRO A 82 -11.08 10.69 -7.99
CA PRO A 82 -12.19 9.89 -7.46
C PRO A 82 -13.49 10.71 -7.42
N ARG A 83 -14.58 10.05 -7.79
CA ARG A 83 -15.94 10.59 -7.75
C ARG A 83 -16.86 9.56 -7.14
N ALA A 84 -17.85 10.01 -6.40
CA ALA A 84 -18.89 9.13 -5.87
C ALA A 84 -19.90 8.71 -6.94
N THR A 85 -20.17 9.61 -7.87
CA THR A 85 -21.22 9.41 -8.88
C THR A 85 -20.73 9.67 -10.29
N ALA A 86 -21.39 9.02 -11.25
CA ALA A 86 -21.34 9.31 -12.68
C ALA A 86 -22.79 9.46 -13.14
N ASP A 87 -23.09 10.55 -13.88
CA ASP A 87 -24.44 10.84 -14.39
C ASP A 87 -25.55 10.73 -13.33
N GLY A 88 -25.27 11.15 -12.09
CA GLY A 88 -26.23 11.17 -10.98
C GLY A 88 -26.45 9.84 -10.27
N ALA A 89 -25.80 8.77 -10.66
CA ALA A 89 -25.83 7.46 -10.00
C ALA A 89 -24.47 7.11 -9.39
N LEU A 90 -24.44 6.27 -8.35
CA LEU A 90 -23.18 5.80 -7.78
C LEU A 90 -22.33 5.14 -8.86
N GLN A 91 -21.04 5.47 -8.87
CA GLN A 91 -20.09 4.85 -9.78
C GLN A 91 -20.00 3.34 -9.57
N THR A 92 -19.80 2.63 -10.67
CA THR A 92 -19.46 1.23 -10.71
C THR A 92 -18.02 1.04 -11.20
N GLU A 93 -17.52 -0.18 -11.22
CA GLU A 93 -16.18 -0.48 -11.74
C GLU A 93 -15.99 -0.08 -13.22
N ALA A 94 -17.08 0.07 -13.97
CA ALA A 94 -17.02 0.50 -15.37
C ALA A 94 -16.78 2.01 -15.56
N ASP A 95 -16.94 2.81 -14.51
CA ASP A 95 -16.91 4.27 -14.60
C ASP A 95 -15.52 4.87 -14.34
N TRP A 96 -14.55 4.06 -13.96
CA TRP A 96 -13.19 4.51 -13.67
C TRP A 96 -12.16 3.43 -13.95
N THR A 97 -10.90 3.81 -13.95
CA THR A 97 -9.80 2.89 -14.26
C THR A 97 -8.80 2.88 -13.10
N VAL A 98 -8.42 1.70 -12.66
CA VAL A 98 -7.38 1.53 -11.63
C VAL A 98 -6.04 2.02 -12.17
N VAL A 99 -5.40 2.90 -11.42
CA VAL A 99 -4.05 3.37 -11.70
C VAL A 99 -3.10 2.70 -10.71
N PRO A 100 -2.18 1.83 -11.18
CA PRO A 100 -1.35 1.02 -10.29
C PRO A 100 -0.25 1.83 -9.62
N THR A 101 0.26 1.29 -8.51
CA THR A 101 1.40 1.81 -7.76
C THR A 101 2.36 0.67 -7.45
N LEU A 102 3.65 0.91 -7.63
CA LEU A 102 4.71 -0.07 -7.34
C LEU A 102 5.59 0.42 -6.19
N VAL A 103 5.77 -0.42 -5.19
CA VAL A 103 6.75 -0.21 -4.10
C VAL A 103 7.82 -1.28 -4.25
N CYS A 104 9.03 -0.86 -4.58
CA CYS A 104 10.14 -1.75 -4.85
C CYS A 104 10.75 -2.32 -3.57
N LYS A 105 11.52 -3.39 -3.74
CA LYS A 105 12.12 -4.16 -2.66
C LYS A 105 12.80 -3.30 -1.60
N GLY A 106 12.55 -3.64 -0.34
CA GLY A 106 13.24 -3.02 0.80
C GLY A 106 12.84 -1.58 1.10
N ALA A 107 11.89 -0.99 0.39
CA ALA A 107 11.42 0.35 0.71
C ALA A 107 10.68 0.37 2.06
N SER A 108 10.76 1.50 2.76
CA SER A 108 10.09 1.72 4.04
C SER A 108 9.18 2.94 3.95
N ILE A 109 7.92 2.76 4.30
CA ILE A 109 6.92 3.83 4.28
C ILE A 109 6.49 4.14 5.71
N GLY A 110 6.76 5.36 6.15
CA GLY A 110 6.48 5.82 7.50
C GLY A 110 4.99 5.93 7.81
N SER A 111 4.65 5.85 9.09
CA SER A 111 3.26 5.88 9.56
C SER A 111 2.53 7.12 9.11
N GLY A 112 1.26 6.95 8.74
CA GLY A 112 0.39 8.05 8.33
C GLY A 112 0.70 8.64 6.96
N ALA A 113 1.60 8.07 6.18
CA ALA A 113 1.86 8.54 4.82
C ALA A 113 0.69 8.23 3.90
N ALA A 114 0.44 9.13 2.96
CA ALA A 114 -0.49 8.92 1.85
C ALA A 114 0.29 8.79 0.54
N ILE A 115 0.01 7.74 -0.21
CA ILE A 115 0.71 7.43 -1.44
C ILE A 115 -0.26 7.58 -2.61
N LEU A 116 -0.03 8.59 -3.46
CA LEU A 116 -0.84 8.77 -4.66
C LEU A 116 -0.51 7.69 -5.69
N CYS A 117 -1.50 7.38 -6.51
CA CYS A 117 -1.36 6.33 -7.51
C CYS A 117 -0.53 6.75 -8.74
N GLY A 118 -0.10 5.76 -9.50
CA GLY A 118 0.65 5.96 -10.73
C GLY A 118 2.13 6.27 -10.51
N ILE A 119 2.65 5.96 -9.33
CA ILE A 119 4.05 6.21 -8.97
C ILE A 119 4.80 4.92 -8.64
N THR A 120 6.11 5.01 -8.71
CA THR A 120 7.03 3.97 -8.26
C THR A 120 7.86 4.50 -7.10
N ILE A 121 7.85 3.78 -5.99
CA ILE A 121 8.76 4.02 -4.85
C ILE A 121 9.93 3.08 -5.04
N GLY A 122 11.13 3.64 -5.24
CA GLY A 122 12.33 2.90 -5.62
C GLY A 122 12.87 1.99 -4.51
N GLU A 123 13.69 1.04 -4.91
CA GLU A 123 14.30 0.06 -4.01
C GLU A 123 15.03 0.75 -2.86
N GLY A 124 14.77 0.31 -1.63
CA GLY A 124 15.41 0.85 -0.44
C GLY A 124 15.06 2.29 -0.10
N ALA A 125 14.10 2.92 -0.79
CA ALA A 125 13.67 4.27 -0.48
C ALA A 125 13.00 4.37 0.90
N VAL A 126 13.05 5.54 1.50
CA VAL A 126 12.45 5.82 2.81
C VAL A 126 11.47 6.97 2.67
N ILE A 127 10.23 6.74 3.06
CA ILE A 127 9.17 7.73 3.09
C ILE A 127 8.95 8.14 4.55
N GLY A 128 9.08 9.43 4.84
CA GLY A 128 8.87 9.95 6.19
C GLY A 128 7.42 9.79 6.67
N ALA A 129 7.24 9.68 7.98
CA ALA A 129 5.91 9.63 8.58
C ALA A 129 5.09 10.88 8.18
N GLY A 130 3.81 10.68 7.89
CA GLY A 130 2.90 11.76 7.52
C GLY A 130 3.14 12.39 6.14
N ALA A 131 4.06 11.86 5.36
CA ALA A 131 4.34 12.38 4.02
C ALA A 131 3.18 12.14 3.05
N VAL A 132 3.01 13.03 2.09
CA VAL A 132 2.13 12.82 0.93
C VAL A 132 3.00 12.68 -0.31
N VAL A 133 3.14 11.45 -0.80
CA VAL A 133 4.00 11.14 -1.95
C VAL A 133 3.19 11.33 -3.24
N THR A 134 3.61 12.30 -4.04
CA THR A 134 2.88 12.72 -5.25
C THR A 134 3.58 12.37 -6.55
N ARG A 135 4.81 11.87 -6.49
CA ARG A 135 5.64 11.50 -7.64
C ARG A 135 6.60 10.38 -7.30
N ASP A 136 7.22 9.81 -8.31
CA ASP A 136 8.22 8.75 -8.16
C ASP A 136 9.30 9.13 -7.15
N VAL A 137 9.75 8.13 -6.40
CA VAL A 137 10.85 8.26 -5.43
C VAL A 137 12.01 7.43 -5.93
N PRO A 138 13.19 8.04 -6.16
CA PRO A 138 14.36 7.30 -6.63
C PRO A 138 14.81 6.22 -5.64
N PRO A 139 15.45 5.14 -6.12
CA PRO A 139 16.06 4.15 -5.21
C PRO A 139 16.97 4.79 -4.18
N GLY A 140 16.87 4.33 -2.93
CA GLY A 140 17.69 4.79 -1.82
C GLY A 140 17.41 6.22 -1.35
N ALA A 141 16.51 6.95 -1.99
CA ALA A 141 16.18 8.31 -1.58
C ALA A 141 15.31 8.34 -0.31
N THR A 142 15.49 9.36 0.48
CA THR A 142 14.59 9.70 1.59
C THR A 142 13.76 10.90 1.21
N VAL A 143 12.44 10.79 1.29
CA VAL A 143 11.50 11.89 1.05
C VAL A 143 10.59 12.08 2.25
N ALA A 144 10.18 13.31 2.50
CA ALA A 144 9.28 13.65 3.60
C ALA A 144 8.47 14.90 3.27
N GLY A 145 7.42 15.13 4.04
CA GLY A 145 6.61 16.36 3.98
C GLY A 145 5.41 16.25 3.05
N VAL A 146 4.71 17.38 2.90
CA VAL A 146 3.47 17.51 2.11
C VAL A 146 3.61 18.74 1.20
N PRO A 147 3.78 18.57 -0.12
CA PRO A 147 4.10 17.33 -0.80
C PRO A 147 5.48 16.80 -0.43
N ALA A 148 5.69 15.51 -0.49
CA ALA A 148 6.96 14.89 -0.14
C ALA A 148 8.09 15.39 -1.06
N ARG A 149 9.20 15.74 -0.45
CA ARG A 149 10.41 16.21 -1.14
C ARG A 149 11.61 15.47 -0.61
N ARG A 150 12.61 15.33 -1.47
CA ARG A 150 13.87 14.67 -1.12
C ARG A 150 14.55 15.42 0.01
N MET A 151 14.95 14.70 1.04
CA MET A 151 15.76 15.22 2.14
C MET A 151 17.23 15.15 1.77
N SER A 152 18.01 16.14 2.25
CA SER A 152 19.45 16.10 2.06
C SER A 152 20.07 15.00 2.93
N ALA A 153 21.18 14.41 2.43
CA ALA A 153 21.91 13.36 3.13
C ALA A 153 22.53 13.81 4.46
N THR A 154 22.56 15.10 4.72
CA THR A 154 23.13 15.72 5.94
C THR A 154 22.06 16.14 6.94
N ALA A 155 20.81 15.83 6.68
CA ALA A 155 19.71 16.16 7.59
C ALA A 155 19.74 15.28 8.85
#